data_3029ab857e1b5110ac8aa4f9e58e7203
#
_entry.id   3029ab857e1b5110ac8aa4f9e58e7203
#
_cell.length_a   1.000
_cell.length_b   1.000
_cell.length_c   1.000
_cell.angle_alpha   90.00
_cell.angle_beta   90.00
_cell.angle_gamma   90.00
#
_symmetry.space_group_name_H-M   'P 1'
#
loop_
_entity.id
_entity.type
_entity.pdbx_description
1 polymer ?
#
loop_
_entity_poly.entity_id
_entity_poly.type
_entity_poly.pdbx_seq_one_letter_code
_entity_poly.pdbx_strand_id
1 'polypeptide(L)'
;MRKTNLAIMAFLSYSLYAEAQLNIVTRKSGMKEYTVQNAQPYDSLTNVEERSFASLPGQTLYMHGARNDSRGYYDTFFTGNFLAGSGRQVYKDDGQGNTPAEAVVGKYYEVLKVWTERDYLTVGCCLLLREKESGEEIYYNPYLYPLSMTCLGFYEKLKRYIGQTFLSLAKRVETEDGQIITPREGTEYRCVDVGLKMNSDGAFLLMEGADGVRVEAFSIGGDEVYEFVSAALISSLTERYGKKYGKQVAFRKVDTGMTREMVIAAWGEPYRKTEIKRQDGTLETWRFSDNRYVELLDGKVLNVRVY
;
A
#
# COMPACT_ATOMS: atom_id res chain seq x y z
N MET A 1 -26.06 17.56 -83.54
CA MET A 1 -24.70 16.90 -83.49
C MET A 1 -23.92 17.46 -82.32
N ARG A 2 -23.50 16.62 -81.41
CA ARG A 2 -22.44 16.51 -80.49
C ARG A 2 -22.98 15.99 -79.12
N LYS A 3 -23.02 14.68 -79.05
CA LYS A 3 -23.02 13.95 -77.79
C LYS A 3 -21.61 14.07 -77.22
N THR A 4 -21.45 14.62 -76.03
CA THR A 4 -20.18 14.68 -75.37
C THR A 4 -20.37 14.15 -73.91
N ASN A 5 -19.95 12.97 -73.74
CA ASN A 5 -19.31 12.39 -72.58
C ASN A 5 -19.50 13.05 -71.17
N LEU A 6 -20.46 12.51 -70.46
CA LEU A 6 -20.66 12.73 -69.02
C LEU A 6 -20.41 11.37 -68.28
N ALA A 7 -19.25 10.78 -68.49
CA ALA A 7 -18.94 9.46 -67.99
C ALA A 7 -17.55 9.31 -67.33
N ILE A 8 -16.90 10.42 -66.95
CA ILE A 8 -15.53 10.35 -66.40
C ILE A 8 -15.36 11.03 -65.02
N MET A 9 -16.43 11.38 -64.32
CA MET A 9 -16.28 11.93 -62.96
C MET A 9 -16.84 11.06 -61.85
N ALA A 10 -17.19 9.82 -62.11
CA ALA A 10 -17.69 8.90 -61.07
C ALA A 10 -16.62 7.91 -60.58
N PHE A 11 -15.34 8.05 -60.96
CA PHE A 11 -14.30 7.08 -60.63
C PHE A 11 -13.18 7.58 -59.73
N LEU A 12 -13.31 8.76 -59.14
CA LEU A 12 -12.26 9.33 -58.28
C LEU A 12 -12.64 9.57 -56.83
N SER A 13 -13.79 9.07 -56.38
CA SER A 13 -14.20 9.16 -54.98
C SER A 13 -14.16 7.83 -54.21
N TYR A 14 -13.55 6.78 -54.79
CA TYR A 14 -13.53 5.44 -54.16
C TYR A 14 -12.18 4.99 -53.59
N SER A 15 -11.24 5.89 -53.46
CA SER A 15 -9.89 5.42 -53.06
C SER A 15 -9.22 6.16 -51.89
N LEU A 16 -9.97 6.68 -50.92
CA LEU A 16 -9.34 7.27 -49.74
C LEU A 16 -10.06 6.94 -48.41
N TYR A 17 -10.76 5.84 -48.35
CA TYR A 17 -10.98 5.17 -47.05
C TYR A 17 -9.88 4.12 -46.88
N ALA A 18 -8.65 4.57 -46.63
CA ALA A 18 -7.68 3.76 -45.94
C ALA A 18 -8.23 3.60 -44.52
N GLU A 19 -8.88 2.47 -44.26
CA GLU A 19 -9.13 2.01 -42.91
C GLU A 19 -7.78 1.98 -42.20
N ALA A 20 -7.53 2.99 -41.37
CA ALA A 20 -6.51 2.88 -40.34
C ALA A 20 -6.96 1.77 -39.42
N GLN A 21 -6.63 0.53 -39.72
CA GLN A 21 -6.69 -0.56 -38.76
C GLN A 21 -5.72 -0.18 -37.64
N LEU A 22 -6.27 0.42 -36.59
CA LEU A 22 -5.62 0.47 -35.30
C LEU A 22 -5.30 -0.99 -34.92
N ASN A 23 -4.06 -1.39 -35.12
CA ASN A 23 -3.52 -2.60 -34.51
C ASN A 23 -3.55 -2.38 -32.99
N ILE A 24 -4.69 -2.60 -32.39
CA ILE A 24 -4.81 -2.77 -30.94
C ILE A 24 -4.04 -4.04 -30.64
N VAL A 25 -2.77 -3.86 -30.28
CA VAL A 25 -1.99 -4.93 -29.67
C VAL A 25 -2.66 -5.21 -28.33
N THR A 26 -3.66 -6.08 -28.32
CA THR A 26 -4.15 -6.74 -27.11
C THR A 26 -2.97 -7.58 -26.59
N ARG A 27 -2.11 -6.97 -25.78
CA ARG A 27 -1.24 -7.75 -24.90
C ARG A 27 -2.20 -8.56 -24.06
N LYS A 28 -2.22 -9.89 -24.23
CA LYS A 28 -2.82 -10.79 -23.26
C LYS A 28 -2.20 -10.44 -21.94
N SER A 29 -2.95 -9.80 -21.04
CA SER A 29 -2.53 -9.60 -19.68
C SER A 29 -2.30 -11.00 -19.12
N GLY A 30 -1.07 -11.27 -18.68
CA GLY A 30 -0.73 -12.56 -18.15
C GLY A 30 -1.30 -12.70 -16.76
N MET A 31 -2.51 -13.24 -16.62
CA MET A 31 -3.04 -13.64 -15.31
C MET A 31 -2.11 -14.71 -14.74
N LYS A 32 -1.57 -14.45 -13.53
CA LYS A 32 -0.77 -15.39 -12.77
C LYS A 32 -1.63 -15.99 -11.67
N GLU A 33 -1.50 -17.31 -11.47
CA GLU A 33 -2.15 -18.04 -10.39
C GLU A 33 -1.10 -18.52 -9.39
N TYR A 34 -1.36 -18.25 -8.12
CA TYR A 34 -0.59 -18.76 -6.99
C TYR A 34 -1.49 -19.68 -6.14
N THR A 35 -0.97 -20.83 -5.80
CA THR A 35 -1.60 -21.84 -4.94
C THR A 35 -0.65 -22.16 -3.79
N VAL A 36 -1.08 -22.92 -2.80
CA VAL A 36 -0.21 -23.35 -1.68
C VAL A 36 1.07 -24.06 -2.17
N GLN A 37 1.01 -24.74 -3.31
CA GLN A 37 2.15 -25.51 -3.86
C GLN A 37 3.19 -24.62 -4.55
N ASN A 38 2.80 -23.47 -5.11
CA ASN A 38 3.68 -22.58 -5.87
C ASN A 38 3.77 -21.15 -5.28
N ALA A 39 3.21 -20.95 -4.08
CA ALA A 39 3.31 -19.68 -3.38
C ALA A 39 4.76 -19.33 -3.05
N GLN A 40 5.07 -18.04 -3.05
CA GLN A 40 6.33 -17.55 -2.51
C GLN A 40 6.32 -17.67 -0.96
N PRO A 41 7.48 -17.81 -0.32
CA PRO A 41 7.55 -17.77 1.14
C PRO A 41 6.96 -16.45 1.68
N TYR A 42 6.08 -16.57 2.68
CA TYR A 42 5.53 -15.40 3.34
C TYR A 42 6.50 -14.90 4.42
N ASP A 43 6.93 -13.65 4.32
CA ASP A 43 7.93 -13.05 5.22
C ASP A 43 7.34 -12.55 6.55
N SER A 44 6.01 -12.47 6.64
CA SER A 44 5.27 -11.92 7.78
C SER A 44 5.55 -10.43 8.08
N LEU A 45 6.22 -9.73 7.16
CA LEU A 45 6.52 -8.28 7.30
C LEU A 45 5.47 -7.42 6.60
N THR A 46 4.69 -8.01 5.69
CA THR A 46 3.73 -7.32 4.85
C THR A 46 2.34 -7.89 5.10
N ASN A 47 1.36 -7.02 5.33
CA ASN A 47 -0.03 -7.43 5.42
C ASN A 47 -0.62 -7.76 4.02
N VAL A 48 -1.93 -7.69 3.84
CA VAL A 48 -2.62 -7.96 2.56
C VAL A 48 -2.42 -6.77 1.62
N GLU A 49 -1.35 -6.81 0.83
CA GLU A 49 -0.98 -5.78 -0.16
C GLU A 49 -0.42 -6.42 -1.44
N GLU A 50 -0.28 -5.62 -2.51
CA GLU A 50 0.19 -6.11 -3.82
C GLU A 50 1.49 -6.92 -3.72
N ARG A 51 2.46 -6.45 -2.93
CA ARG A 51 3.76 -7.12 -2.77
C ARG A 51 3.68 -8.46 -2.02
N SER A 52 2.59 -8.71 -1.25
CA SER A 52 2.39 -9.97 -0.51
C SER A 52 1.51 -10.96 -1.25
N PHE A 53 0.78 -10.58 -2.30
CA PHE A 53 -0.22 -11.46 -2.93
C PHE A 53 0.31 -12.83 -3.34
N ALA A 54 1.53 -12.89 -3.90
CA ALA A 54 2.14 -14.16 -4.32
C ALA A 54 2.49 -15.11 -3.15
N SER A 55 2.51 -14.60 -1.92
CA SER A 55 2.88 -15.35 -0.70
C SER A 55 1.70 -15.62 0.24
N LEU A 56 0.50 -15.12 -0.09
CA LEU A 56 -0.68 -15.32 0.75
C LEU A 56 -1.28 -16.74 0.73
N PRO A 57 -1.21 -17.56 -0.35
CA PRO A 57 -1.79 -18.90 -0.31
C PRO A 57 -1.25 -19.72 0.87
N GLY A 58 -2.17 -20.36 1.62
CA GLY A 58 -1.89 -21.07 2.87
C GLY A 58 -1.88 -20.19 4.12
N GLN A 59 -1.95 -18.87 3.99
CA GLN A 59 -2.07 -17.97 5.13
C GLN A 59 -3.51 -17.88 5.62
N THR A 60 -3.67 -17.51 6.88
CA THR A 60 -4.98 -17.20 7.46
C THR A 60 -5.16 -15.69 7.56
N LEU A 61 -6.27 -15.20 7.04
CA LEU A 61 -6.68 -13.80 7.15
C LEU A 61 -7.82 -13.67 8.17
N TYR A 62 -7.83 -12.58 8.92
CA TYR A 62 -8.95 -12.17 9.75
C TYR A 62 -9.62 -10.94 9.14
N MET A 63 -10.92 -11.02 8.89
CA MET A 63 -11.72 -9.90 8.39
C MET A 63 -12.18 -9.04 9.55
N HIS A 64 -11.45 -7.96 9.83
CA HIS A 64 -11.79 -7.04 10.93
C HIS A 64 -12.77 -5.93 10.49
N GLY A 65 -13.00 -5.76 9.19
CA GLY A 65 -13.81 -4.67 8.66
C GLY A 65 -12.99 -3.38 8.47
N ALA A 66 -13.51 -2.47 7.67
CA ALA A 66 -12.86 -1.19 7.40
C ALA A 66 -13.20 -0.15 8.48
N ARG A 67 -12.23 0.72 8.82
CA ARG A 67 -12.43 1.80 9.78
C ARG A 67 -13.50 2.78 9.28
N ASN A 68 -14.41 3.17 10.17
CA ASN A 68 -15.49 4.11 9.88
C ASN A 68 -16.43 3.71 8.72
N ASP A 69 -16.48 2.42 8.37
CA ASP A 69 -17.42 1.95 7.38
C ASP A 69 -18.82 1.84 7.98
N SER A 70 -19.56 2.95 7.90
CA SER A 70 -20.95 3.03 8.37
C SER A 70 -21.97 2.40 7.40
N ARG A 71 -21.51 1.93 6.22
CA ARG A 71 -22.41 1.36 5.19
C ARG A 71 -23.02 0.03 5.60
N GLY A 72 -22.30 -0.75 6.41
CA GLY A 72 -22.76 -2.06 6.86
C GLY A 72 -22.71 -3.14 5.77
N TYR A 73 -22.01 -2.90 4.65
CA TYR A 73 -21.89 -3.85 3.54
C TYR A 73 -20.57 -3.72 2.79
N TYR A 74 -20.26 -4.74 1.98
CA TYR A 74 -19.12 -4.79 1.06
C TYR A 74 -19.56 -5.20 -0.34
N ASP A 75 -18.93 -4.61 -1.36
CA ASP A 75 -19.12 -4.92 -2.79
C ASP A 75 -17.93 -5.70 -3.39
N THR A 76 -17.13 -6.34 -2.53
CA THR A 76 -15.86 -6.98 -2.86
C THR A 76 -15.83 -8.48 -2.74
N PHE A 77 -16.96 -9.09 -2.33
CA PHE A 77 -17.09 -10.54 -2.16
C PHE A 77 -17.99 -11.15 -3.24
N PHE A 78 -17.52 -12.22 -3.86
CA PHE A 78 -18.17 -12.85 -5.00
C PHE A 78 -18.26 -14.36 -4.84
N THR A 79 -19.14 -15.01 -5.60
CA THR A 79 -19.27 -16.46 -5.67
C THR A 79 -18.38 -17.10 -6.74
N GLY A 80 -17.70 -16.30 -7.58
CA GLY A 80 -16.82 -16.77 -8.64
C GLY A 80 -15.65 -15.83 -8.90
N ASN A 81 -14.64 -16.33 -9.63
CA ASN A 81 -13.46 -15.54 -9.99
C ASN A 81 -13.84 -14.45 -11.01
N PHE A 82 -13.96 -13.22 -10.55
CA PHE A 82 -14.35 -12.08 -11.36
C PHE A 82 -13.27 -11.64 -12.38
N LEU A 83 -11.99 -12.00 -12.19
CA LEU A 83 -10.93 -11.75 -13.18
C LEU A 83 -11.03 -12.70 -14.37
N ALA A 84 -11.53 -13.93 -14.18
CA ALA A 84 -11.74 -14.89 -15.25
C ALA A 84 -13.01 -14.63 -16.08
N GLY A 85 -13.74 -13.55 -15.82
CA GLY A 85 -14.95 -13.18 -16.56
C GLY A 85 -16.20 -14.00 -16.23
N SER A 86 -16.10 -14.98 -15.36
CA SER A 86 -17.18 -15.94 -15.05
C SER A 86 -17.85 -15.70 -13.71
N GLY A 87 -18.43 -14.53 -13.50
CA GLY A 87 -19.31 -14.42 -12.36
C GLY A 87 -18.97 -13.35 -11.34
N ARG A 88 -19.40 -12.14 -11.62
CA ARG A 88 -19.52 -11.08 -10.60
C ARG A 88 -20.83 -11.23 -9.79
N GLN A 89 -21.26 -12.46 -9.53
CA GLN A 89 -22.36 -12.64 -8.61
C GLN A 89 -21.87 -12.39 -7.20
N VAL A 90 -22.49 -11.42 -6.54
CA VAL A 90 -22.14 -11.03 -5.18
C VAL A 90 -22.44 -12.16 -4.20
N TYR A 91 -21.52 -12.40 -3.26
CA TYR A 91 -21.72 -13.38 -2.21
C TYR A 91 -22.74 -12.88 -1.19
N LYS A 92 -23.76 -13.71 -0.89
CA LYS A 92 -24.89 -13.37 0.04
C LYS A 92 -25.49 -12.01 -0.27
N ASP A 93 -25.82 -11.76 -1.55
CA ASP A 93 -26.38 -10.51 -2.04
C ASP A 93 -27.61 -10.07 -1.22
N ASP A 94 -27.59 -8.84 -0.73
CA ASP A 94 -28.69 -8.18 -0.01
C ASP A 94 -29.86 -7.75 -0.95
N GLY A 95 -29.74 -8.04 -2.24
CA GLY A 95 -30.66 -7.62 -3.30
C GLY A 95 -30.33 -6.25 -3.90
N GLN A 96 -29.26 -5.61 -3.44
CA GLN A 96 -28.74 -4.33 -3.96
C GLN A 96 -27.33 -4.48 -4.58
N GLY A 97 -26.82 -5.71 -4.65
CA GLY A 97 -25.50 -5.99 -5.18
C GLY A 97 -24.38 -5.92 -4.12
N ASN A 98 -24.71 -6.07 -2.84
CA ASN A 98 -23.73 -5.98 -1.76
C ASN A 98 -23.80 -7.22 -0.85
N THR A 99 -22.66 -7.52 -0.22
CA THR A 99 -22.55 -8.51 0.86
C THR A 99 -22.71 -7.82 2.21
N PRO A 100 -23.69 -8.19 3.05
CA PRO A 100 -23.83 -7.65 4.39
C PRO A 100 -22.57 -7.84 5.23
N ALA A 101 -22.18 -6.83 6.01
CA ALA A 101 -20.94 -6.88 6.81
C ALA A 101 -20.92 -8.05 7.79
N GLU A 102 -22.06 -8.35 8.43
CA GLU A 102 -22.21 -9.48 9.37
C GLU A 102 -21.99 -10.85 8.71
N ALA A 103 -22.10 -10.94 7.40
CA ALA A 103 -21.81 -12.18 6.69
C ALA A 103 -20.32 -12.51 6.61
N VAL A 104 -19.44 -11.50 6.73
CA VAL A 104 -17.98 -11.64 6.48
C VAL A 104 -17.10 -11.11 7.58
N VAL A 105 -17.50 -10.07 8.33
CA VAL A 105 -16.70 -9.45 9.40
C VAL A 105 -16.65 -10.36 10.64
N GLY A 106 -15.51 -10.34 11.36
CA GLY A 106 -15.28 -11.16 12.56
C GLY A 106 -14.86 -12.60 12.25
N LYS A 107 -14.67 -12.96 10.99
CA LYS A 107 -14.38 -14.33 10.55
C LYS A 107 -12.93 -14.52 10.13
N TYR A 108 -12.49 -15.79 10.18
CA TYR A 108 -11.18 -16.23 9.73
C TYR A 108 -11.28 -16.97 8.41
N TYR A 109 -10.37 -16.67 7.51
CA TYR A 109 -10.32 -17.21 6.17
C TYR A 109 -8.95 -17.80 5.84
N GLU A 110 -8.91 -19.01 5.32
CA GLU A 110 -7.72 -19.58 4.70
C GLU A 110 -7.64 -19.11 3.24
N VAL A 111 -6.49 -18.62 2.81
CA VAL A 111 -6.24 -18.27 1.42
C VAL A 111 -5.88 -19.54 0.65
N LEU A 112 -6.76 -19.98 -0.24
CA LEU A 112 -6.52 -21.17 -1.06
C LEU A 112 -5.74 -20.85 -2.32
N LYS A 113 -6.10 -19.75 -2.99
CA LYS A 113 -5.50 -19.30 -4.24
C LYS A 113 -5.52 -17.79 -4.36
N VAL A 114 -4.58 -17.29 -5.14
CA VAL A 114 -4.52 -15.87 -5.53
C VAL A 114 -4.31 -15.79 -7.03
N TRP A 115 -5.10 -14.98 -7.69
CA TRP A 115 -4.87 -14.58 -9.08
C TRP A 115 -4.50 -13.11 -9.12
N THR A 116 -3.44 -12.79 -9.87
CA THR A 116 -3.04 -11.41 -10.14
C THR A 116 -3.02 -11.19 -11.65
N GLU A 117 -3.56 -10.06 -12.06
CA GLU A 117 -3.52 -9.61 -13.43
C GLU A 117 -2.89 -8.22 -13.47
N ARG A 118 -1.93 -8.03 -14.36
CA ARG A 118 -1.30 -6.73 -14.55
C ARG A 118 -1.39 -6.36 -16.02
N ASP A 119 -2.18 -5.36 -16.32
CA ASP A 119 -2.13 -4.72 -17.60
C ASP A 119 -1.49 -3.32 -17.48
N TYR A 120 -1.47 -2.54 -18.58
CA TYR A 120 -0.80 -1.23 -18.63
C TYR A 120 -1.44 -0.17 -17.72
N LEU A 121 -2.71 -0.32 -17.37
CA LEU A 121 -3.51 0.68 -16.64
C LEU A 121 -4.06 0.15 -15.31
N THR A 122 -4.17 -1.15 -15.15
CA THR A 122 -4.84 -1.75 -13.99
C THR A 122 -4.05 -2.92 -13.41
N VAL A 123 -4.09 -3.04 -12.10
CA VAL A 123 -3.64 -4.23 -11.37
C VAL A 123 -4.89 -4.88 -10.79
N GLY A 124 -5.20 -6.10 -11.23
CA GLY A 124 -6.30 -6.89 -10.69
C GLY A 124 -5.77 -7.93 -9.70
N CYS A 125 -6.52 -8.18 -8.63
CA CYS A 125 -6.24 -9.29 -7.72
C CYS A 125 -7.56 -9.94 -7.28
N CYS A 126 -7.55 -11.25 -7.24
CA CYS A 126 -8.66 -12.06 -6.74
C CYS A 126 -8.12 -13.13 -5.80
N LEU A 127 -8.64 -13.19 -4.58
CA LEU A 127 -8.33 -14.24 -3.61
C LEU A 127 -9.48 -15.22 -3.54
N LEU A 128 -9.20 -16.52 -3.61
CA LEU A 128 -10.12 -17.57 -3.18
C LEU A 128 -9.87 -17.85 -1.70
N LEU A 129 -10.86 -17.59 -0.91
CA LEU A 129 -10.85 -17.72 0.54
C LEU A 129 -11.79 -18.85 0.97
N ARG A 130 -11.37 -19.65 1.98
CA ARG A 130 -12.25 -20.60 2.67
C ARG A 130 -12.50 -20.09 4.08
N GLU A 131 -13.76 -19.83 4.43
CA GLU A 131 -14.15 -19.49 5.79
C GLU A 131 -13.91 -20.71 6.72
N LYS A 132 -13.24 -20.51 7.86
CA LYS A 132 -12.70 -21.62 8.66
C LYS A 132 -13.76 -22.40 9.43
N GLU A 133 -14.87 -21.77 9.80
CA GLU A 133 -15.96 -22.41 10.56
C GLU A 133 -16.96 -23.12 9.65
N SER A 134 -17.41 -22.46 8.60
CA SER A 134 -18.42 -22.99 7.69
C SER A 134 -17.85 -23.85 6.57
N GLY A 135 -16.58 -23.62 6.20
CA GLY A 135 -15.95 -24.22 5.03
C GLY A 135 -16.41 -23.59 3.71
N GLU A 136 -17.23 -22.55 3.73
CA GLU A 136 -17.68 -21.85 2.50
C GLU A 136 -16.50 -21.22 1.77
N GLU A 137 -16.50 -21.33 0.45
CA GLU A 137 -15.50 -20.71 -0.41
C GLU A 137 -16.08 -19.44 -1.03
N ILE A 138 -15.31 -18.35 -0.92
CA ILE A 138 -15.68 -17.03 -1.44
C ILE A 138 -14.52 -16.41 -2.18
N TYR A 139 -14.81 -15.55 -3.15
CA TYR A 139 -13.83 -14.79 -3.89
C TYR A 139 -13.81 -13.36 -3.38
N TYR A 140 -12.62 -12.80 -3.16
CA TYR A 140 -12.43 -11.48 -2.58
C TYR A 140 -11.52 -10.60 -3.43
N ASN A 141 -11.92 -9.32 -3.60
CA ASN A 141 -11.12 -8.29 -4.24
C ASN A 141 -10.45 -7.39 -3.18
N PRO A 142 -9.14 -7.52 -2.92
CA PRO A 142 -8.47 -6.75 -1.87
C PRO A 142 -8.20 -5.28 -2.23
N TYR A 143 -8.31 -4.88 -3.52
CA TYR A 143 -7.97 -3.52 -3.94
C TYR A 143 -8.97 -2.46 -3.51
N LEU A 144 -10.24 -2.82 -3.35
CA LEU A 144 -11.27 -1.84 -3.00
C LEU A 144 -11.25 -1.50 -1.50
N TYR A 145 -10.84 -2.47 -0.65
CA TYR A 145 -10.73 -2.29 0.81
C TYR A 145 -9.48 -2.99 1.34
N PRO A 146 -8.28 -2.49 1.01
CA PRO A 146 -7.03 -3.18 1.33
C PRO A 146 -6.78 -3.32 2.84
N LEU A 147 -7.37 -2.45 3.65
CA LEU A 147 -7.21 -2.44 5.11
C LEU A 147 -8.37 -3.10 5.86
N SER A 148 -9.18 -3.96 5.22
CA SER A 148 -10.29 -4.64 5.90
C SER A 148 -9.92 -6.03 6.43
N MET A 149 -8.77 -6.58 6.03
CA MET A 149 -8.26 -7.87 6.47
C MET A 149 -6.82 -7.78 7.00
N THR A 150 -6.54 -8.58 8.02
CA THR A 150 -5.19 -8.75 8.56
C THR A 150 -4.74 -10.19 8.41
N CYS A 151 -3.55 -10.40 7.83
CA CYS A 151 -2.88 -11.69 7.82
C CYS A 151 -2.38 -12.05 9.22
N LEU A 152 -2.74 -13.23 9.74
CA LEU A 152 -2.34 -13.63 11.10
C LEU A 152 -0.83 -13.77 11.24
N GLY A 153 -0.13 -14.21 10.18
CA GLY A 153 1.33 -14.25 10.20
C GLY A 153 1.96 -12.87 10.41
N PHE A 154 1.38 -11.82 9.81
CA PHE A 154 1.78 -10.43 10.05
C PHE A 154 1.48 -10.00 11.49
N TYR A 155 0.27 -10.25 11.98
CA TYR A 155 -0.12 -9.95 13.36
C TYR A 155 0.82 -10.61 14.40
N GLU A 156 1.10 -11.91 14.25
CA GLU A 156 2.02 -12.62 15.14
C GLU A 156 3.45 -12.04 15.08
N LYS A 157 3.88 -11.59 13.92
CA LYS A 157 5.19 -10.97 13.76
C LYS A 157 5.30 -9.62 14.48
N LEU A 158 4.21 -8.87 14.62
CA LEU A 158 4.20 -7.61 15.36
C LEU A 158 4.50 -7.81 16.84
N LYS A 159 4.19 -8.97 17.42
CA LYS A 159 4.47 -9.27 18.85
C LYS A 159 5.95 -9.16 19.21
N ARG A 160 6.86 -9.23 18.23
CA ARG A 160 8.30 -8.96 18.44
C ARG A 160 8.61 -7.57 19.00
N TYR A 161 7.67 -6.63 18.85
CA TYR A 161 7.84 -5.27 19.34
C TYR A 161 7.46 -5.10 20.82
N ILE A 162 6.78 -6.08 21.44
CA ILE A 162 6.41 -6.03 22.85
C ILE A 162 7.69 -5.88 23.69
N GLY A 163 7.67 -4.90 24.59
CA GLY A 163 8.80 -4.51 25.42
C GLY A 163 9.79 -3.54 24.78
N GLN A 164 9.70 -3.27 23.48
CA GLN A 164 10.58 -2.31 22.82
C GLN A 164 10.12 -0.87 23.05
N THR A 165 11.08 0.06 23.00
CA THR A 165 10.85 1.49 23.13
C THR A 165 10.74 2.14 21.74
N PHE A 166 9.78 3.03 21.63
CA PHE A 166 9.51 3.85 20.45
C PHE A 166 9.47 5.33 20.82
N LEU A 167 9.76 6.20 19.84
CA LEU A 167 9.68 7.64 20.01
C LEU A 167 8.64 8.22 19.05
N SER A 168 7.81 9.13 19.55
CA SER A 168 6.77 9.79 18.77
C SER A 168 7.35 10.68 17.67
N LEU A 169 6.73 10.66 16.49
CA LEU A 169 7.01 11.54 15.34
C LEU A 169 6.09 12.79 15.32
N ALA A 170 5.46 13.13 16.44
CA ALA A 170 4.47 14.23 16.56
C ALA A 170 3.29 14.06 15.58
N LYS A 171 2.83 12.83 15.37
CA LYS A 171 1.63 12.50 14.60
C LYS A 171 0.44 12.33 15.51
N ARG A 172 -0.76 12.46 14.94
CA ARG A 172 -2.01 12.20 15.65
C ARG A 172 -2.14 10.69 15.90
N VAL A 173 -2.45 10.33 17.13
CA VAL A 173 -2.67 8.94 17.56
C VAL A 173 -3.98 8.86 18.33
N GLU A 174 -4.61 7.70 18.30
CA GLU A 174 -5.81 7.40 19.09
C GLU A 174 -5.37 6.76 20.41
N THR A 175 -5.91 7.24 21.52
CA THR A 175 -5.72 6.61 22.82
C THR A 175 -6.61 5.38 22.96
N GLU A 176 -6.32 4.50 23.90
CA GLU A 176 -7.11 3.28 24.15
C GLU A 176 -8.59 3.58 24.46
N ASP A 177 -8.90 4.76 25.02
CA ASP A 177 -10.26 5.26 25.27
C ASP A 177 -10.88 6.05 24.10
N GLY A 178 -10.21 6.08 22.95
CA GLY A 178 -10.73 6.66 21.68
C GLY A 178 -10.51 8.15 21.53
N GLN A 179 -9.72 8.82 22.38
CA GLN A 179 -9.37 10.22 22.20
C GLN A 179 -8.26 10.37 21.17
N ILE A 180 -8.25 11.48 20.45
CA ILE A 180 -7.17 11.82 19.53
C ILE A 180 -6.23 12.80 20.16
N ILE A 181 -4.97 12.38 20.32
CA ILE A 181 -3.89 13.25 20.83
C ILE A 181 -2.76 13.40 19.81
N THR A 182 -1.90 14.39 20.01
CA THR A 182 -0.65 14.54 19.25
C THR A 182 0.50 14.61 20.26
N PRO A 183 1.18 13.49 20.53
CA PRO A 183 2.32 13.50 21.44
C PRO A 183 3.42 14.42 20.93
N ARG A 184 4.18 15.02 21.87
CA ARG A 184 5.36 15.81 21.50
C ARG A 184 6.38 14.91 20.80
N GLU A 185 7.05 15.43 19.76
CA GLU A 185 8.13 14.73 19.09
C GLU A 185 9.21 14.25 20.06
N GLY A 186 9.58 12.97 19.90
CA GLY A 186 10.60 12.35 20.74
C GLY A 186 10.10 11.91 22.12
N THR A 187 8.79 12.02 22.42
CA THR A 187 8.21 11.40 23.60
C THR A 187 8.35 9.88 23.49
N GLU A 188 8.85 9.27 24.55
CA GLU A 188 9.09 7.82 24.63
C GLU A 188 7.82 7.06 25.01
N TYR A 189 7.58 5.97 24.32
CA TYR A 189 6.52 4.99 24.56
C TYR A 189 7.11 3.60 24.55
N ARG A 190 6.58 2.71 25.37
CA ARG A 190 6.91 1.29 25.35
C ARG A 190 5.77 0.51 24.71
N CYS A 191 6.06 -0.37 23.79
CA CYS A 191 5.07 -1.30 23.28
C CYS A 191 4.74 -2.32 24.37
N VAL A 192 3.50 -2.33 24.84
CA VAL A 192 3.05 -3.20 25.94
C VAL A 192 2.25 -4.39 25.42
N ASP A 193 1.59 -4.25 24.25
CA ASP A 193 0.82 -5.33 23.62
C ASP A 193 0.64 -5.08 22.12
N VAL A 194 0.05 -6.06 21.42
CA VAL A 194 -0.36 -5.99 20.01
C VAL A 194 -1.84 -6.35 19.94
N GLY A 195 -2.64 -5.46 19.40
CA GLY A 195 -4.07 -5.63 19.24
C GLY A 195 -4.51 -5.83 17.80
N LEU A 196 -5.73 -6.34 17.67
CA LEU A 196 -6.47 -6.43 16.42
C LEU A 196 -7.91 -6.04 16.72
N LYS A 197 -8.37 -4.92 16.21
CA LYS A 197 -9.65 -4.30 16.54
C LYS A 197 -10.60 -4.41 15.36
N MET A 198 -11.87 -4.71 15.61
CA MET A 198 -12.90 -4.68 14.57
C MET A 198 -13.17 -3.24 14.12
N ASN A 199 -13.52 -3.10 12.84
CA ASN A 199 -13.81 -1.81 12.19
C ASN A 199 -12.67 -0.78 12.39
N SER A 200 -11.43 -1.24 12.19
CA SER A 200 -10.20 -0.44 12.36
C SER A 200 -9.29 -0.55 11.13
N ASP A 201 -8.13 0.08 11.22
CA ASP A 201 -7.08 -0.03 10.19
C ASP A 201 -6.25 -1.35 10.31
N GLY A 202 -6.72 -2.31 11.13
CA GLY A 202 -6.11 -3.62 11.28
C GLY A 202 -5.34 -3.81 12.59
N ALA A 203 -4.18 -4.46 12.49
CA ALA A 203 -3.34 -4.72 13.65
C ALA A 203 -2.60 -3.45 14.10
N PHE A 204 -2.49 -3.26 15.41
CA PHE A 204 -1.83 -2.10 16.02
C PHE A 204 -0.92 -2.53 17.18
N LEU A 205 0.05 -1.69 17.47
CA LEU A 205 0.86 -1.78 18.69
C LEU A 205 0.20 -0.92 19.77
N LEU A 206 -0.04 -1.49 20.94
CA LEU A 206 -0.47 -0.74 22.11
C LEU A 206 0.77 -0.17 22.79
N MET A 207 0.89 1.14 22.75
CA MET A 207 2.04 1.88 23.25
C MET A 207 1.69 2.59 24.56
N GLU A 208 2.53 2.48 25.59
CA GLU A 208 2.32 3.13 26.89
C GLU A 208 3.41 4.18 27.14
N GLY A 209 3.00 5.42 27.41
CA GLY A 209 3.88 6.51 27.81
C GLY A 209 4.27 6.45 29.28
N ALA A 210 5.27 7.25 29.69
CA ALA A 210 5.71 7.34 31.10
C ALA A 210 4.63 7.88 32.06
N ASP A 211 3.65 8.57 31.52
CA ASP A 211 2.46 9.08 32.23
C ASP A 211 1.34 8.04 32.37
N GLY A 212 1.54 6.83 31.84
CA GLY A 212 0.55 5.76 31.80
C GLY A 212 -0.51 5.91 30.70
N VAL A 213 -0.42 6.95 29.86
CA VAL A 213 -1.31 7.11 28.71
C VAL A 213 -0.99 6.04 27.66
N ARG A 214 -2.01 5.29 27.24
CA ARG A 214 -1.91 4.28 26.20
C ARG A 214 -2.47 4.76 24.88
N VAL A 215 -1.76 4.49 23.80
CA VAL A 215 -2.12 4.88 22.43
C VAL A 215 -2.01 3.70 21.47
N GLU A 216 -2.86 3.70 20.45
CA GLU A 216 -2.85 2.71 19.37
C GLU A 216 -2.00 3.24 18.20
N ALA A 217 -0.96 2.50 17.85
CA ALA A 217 -0.07 2.80 16.72
C ALA A 217 -0.22 1.73 15.64
N PHE A 218 -0.77 2.11 14.49
CA PHE A 218 -1.03 1.17 13.40
C PHE A 218 0.23 0.87 12.60
N SER A 219 0.50 -0.43 12.39
CA SER A 219 1.59 -0.85 11.52
C SER A 219 1.10 -0.93 10.07
N ILE A 220 1.81 -0.24 9.19
CA ILE A 220 1.54 -0.21 7.74
C ILE A 220 2.33 -1.28 6.97
N GLY A 221 3.05 -2.14 7.66
CA GLY A 221 3.89 -3.20 7.08
C GLY A 221 5.39 -2.93 7.24
N GLY A 222 6.19 -3.98 7.12
CA GLY A 222 7.62 -3.93 7.37
C GLY A 222 7.95 -3.65 8.83
N ASP A 223 8.96 -2.82 9.04
CA ASP A 223 9.39 -2.34 10.36
C ASP A 223 8.86 -0.92 10.64
N GLU A 224 7.89 -0.45 9.86
CA GLU A 224 7.39 0.91 9.94
C GLU A 224 6.09 1.00 10.73
N VAL A 225 6.10 1.87 11.72
CA VAL A 225 4.91 2.40 12.40
C VAL A 225 4.79 3.86 11.99
N TYR A 226 3.63 4.28 11.52
CA TYR A 226 3.47 5.59 10.88
C TYR A 226 3.75 6.75 11.85
N GLU A 227 3.33 6.61 13.10
CA GLU A 227 3.36 7.66 14.13
C GLU A 227 4.62 7.62 15.00
N PHE A 228 5.39 6.54 14.91
CA PHE A 228 6.52 6.27 15.81
C PHE A 228 7.75 5.75 15.07
N VAL A 229 8.90 5.88 15.70
CA VAL A 229 10.16 5.29 15.28
C VAL A 229 10.76 4.49 16.43
N SER A 230 11.25 3.27 16.17
CA SER A 230 11.85 2.45 17.21
C SER A 230 13.19 3.01 17.68
N ALA A 231 13.48 2.91 18.99
CA ALA A 231 14.76 3.29 19.54
C ALA A 231 15.93 2.50 18.91
N ALA A 232 15.68 1.25 18.52
CA ALA A 232 16.66 0.41 17.83
C ALA A 232 17.03 0.99 16.45
N LEU A 233 16.06 1.45 15.65
CA LEU A 233 16.31 2.11 14.37
C LEU A 233 17.09 3.41 14.55
N ILE A 234 16.74 4.23 15.57
CA ILE A 234 17.49 5.45 15.88
C ILE A 234 18.95 5.12 16.20
N SER A 235 19.18 4.07 17.00
CA SER A 235 20.55 3.64 17.36
C SER A 235 21.33 3.20 16.13
N SER A 236 20.76 2.34 15.29
CA SER A 236 21.39 1.85 14.04
C SER A 236 21.71 2.99 13.08
N LEU A 237 20.77 3.93 12.86
CA LEU A 237 21.01 5.09 12.00
C LEU A 237 22.02 6.07 12.59
N THR A 238 22.06 6.18 13.93
CA THR A 238 23.08 7.01 14.62
C THR A 238 24.47 6.42 14.49
N GLU A 239 24.60 5.10 14.56
CA GLU A 239 25.86 4.40 14.29
C GLU A 239 26.30 4.63 12.84
N ARG A 240 25.39 4.50 11.87
CA ARG A 240 25.68 4.64 10.44
C ARG A 240 25.99 6.07 10.01
N TYR A 241 25.24 7.07 10.48
CA TYR A 241 25.28 8.45 10.00
C TYR A 241 25.78 9.46 11.03
N GLY A 242 26.18 8.99 12.22
CA GLY A 242 26.64 9.82 13.33
C GLY A 242 25.50 10.47 14.12
N LYS A 243 25.81 10.95 15.31
CA LYS A 243 24.82 11.52 16.27
C LYS A 243 23.99 12.67 15.69
N LYS A 244 24.60 13.52 14.83
CA LYS A 244 23.92 14.68 14.24
C LYS A 244 22.82 14.25 13.28
N TYR A 245 23.10 13.36 12.33
CA TYR A 245 22.19 13.05 11.24
C TYR A 245 21.37 11.77 11.46
N GLY A 246 21.88 10.79 12.23
CA GLY A 246 21.21 9.53 12.43
C GLY A 246 19.80 9.69 13.04
N LYS A 247 19.69 10.53 14.09
CA LYS A 247 18.39 10.84 14.69
C LYS A 247 17.48 11.59 13.71
N GLN A 248 18.00 12.56 12.94
CA GLN A 248 17.22 13.30 11.96
C GLN A 248 16.65 12.37 10.86
N VAL A 249 17.51 11.48 10.32
CA VAL A 249 17.08 10.46 9.34
C VAL A 249 15.98 9.57 9.92
N ALA A 250 16.13 9.09 11.16
CA ALA A 250 15.13 8.28 11.84
C ALA A 250 13.78 9.02 12.00
N PHE A 251 13.84 10.33 12.26
CA PHE A 251 12.68 11.22 12.37
C PHE A 251 12.17 11.73 11.01
N ARG A 252 12.65 11.13 9.90
CA ARG A 252 12.27 11.50 8.52
C ARG A 252 12.50 12.98 8.20
N LYS A 253 13.58 13.54 8.77
CA LYS A 253 14.00 14.93 8.55
C LYS A 253 15.23 14.98 7.67
N VAL A 254 15.27 15.92 6.76
CA VAL A 254 16.44 16.24 5.95
C VAL A 254 16.96 17.61 6.34
N ASP A 255 18.28 17.74 6.47
CA ASP A 255 18.97 18.97 6.86
C ASP A 255 20.21 19.20 6.00
N THR A 256 20.68 20.45 6.00
CA THR A 256 21.86 20.88 5.26
C THR A 256 23.10 20.06 5.66
N GLY A 257 23.90 19.67 4.65
CA GLY A 257 25.09 18.86 4.80
C GLY A 257 24.85 17.35 4.81
N MET A 258 23.61 16.87 4.82
CA MET A 258 23.30 15.45 4.61
C MET A 258 23.74 14.99 3.23
N THR A 259 24.13 13.71 3.11
CA THR A 259 24.48 13.08 1.82
C THR A 259 23.24 12.61 1.09
N ARG A 260 23.39 12.28 -0.22
CA ARG A 260 22.32 11.64 -1.04
C ARG A 260 21.70 10.43 -0.33
N GLU A 261 22.56 9.57 0.24
CA GLU A 261 22.13 8.36 0.95
C GLU A 261 21.29 8.68 2.18
N MET A 262 21.66 9.68 2.96
CA MET A 262 20.88 10.14 4.13
C MET A 262 19.50 10.68 3.71
N VAL A 263 19.45 11.42 2.60
CA VAL A 263 18.19 11.95 2.06
C VAL A 263 17.26 10.82 1.63
N ILE A 264 17.79 9.81 0.90
CA ILE A 264 17.02 8.64 0.51
C ILE A 264 16.56 7.84 1.74
N ALA A 265 17.43 7.66 2.72
CA ALA A 265 17.06 6.97 3.97
C ALA A 265 15.97 7.71 4.77
N ALA A 266 15.93 9.05 4.70
CA ALA A 266 14.93 9.85 5.41
C ALA A 266 13.59 9.97 4.67
N TRP A 267 13.63 10.18 3.34
CA TRP A 267 12.46 10.54 2.53
C TRP A 267 12.11 9.53 1.44
N GLY A 268 12.91 8.48 1.25
CA GLY A 268 12.76 7.52 0.15
C GLY A 268 13.36 8.05 -1.16
N GLU A 269 13.06 7.36 -2.27
CA GLU A 269 13.51 7.79 -3.59
C GLU A 269 12.68 8.98 -4.10
N PRO A 270 13.33 10.01 -4.68
CA PRO A 270 12.60 11.12 -5.29
C PRO A 270 11.94 10.66 -6.59
N TYR A 271 10.74 11.17 -6.88
CA TYR A 271 10.06 10.87 -8.14
C TYR A 271 10.70 11.60 -9.35
N ARG A 272 11.46 12.67 -9.09
CA ARG A 272 12.19 13.41 -10.13
C ARG A 272 13.52 13.91 -9.63
N LYS A 273 14.57 13.70 -10.46
CA LYS A 273 15.94 14.24 -10.27
C LYS A 273 16.29 15.08 -11.48
N THR A 274 16.89 16.26 -11.25
CA THR A 274 17.50 17.10 -12.31
C THR A 274 18.90 17.48 -11.88
N GLU A 275 19.82 17.61 -12.84
CA GLU A 275 21.24 17.90 -12.60
C GLU A 275 21.67 19.05 -13.49
N ILE A 276 22.45 19.98 -12.94
CA ILE A 276 23.05 21.11 -13.66
C ILE A 276 24.51 21.21 -13.23
N LYS A 277 25.43 21.12 -14.19
CA LYS A 277 26.86 21.40 -13.96
C LYS A 277 27.08 22.90 -13.88
N ARG A 278 27.74 23.36 -12.81
CA ARG A 278 28.11 24.75 -12.52
C ARG A 278 29.61 24.87 -12.38
N GLN A 279 30.12 26.11 -12.27
CA GLN A 279 31.55 26.37 -11.99
C GLN A 279 31.95 25.90 -10.58
N ASP A 280 31.03 25.96 -9.62
CA ASP A 280 31.19 25.61 -8.21
C ASP A 280 30.85 24.15 -7.88
N GLY A 281 30.49 23.34 -8.90
CA GLY A 281 30.16 21.93 -8.72
C GLY A 281 28.91 21.48 -9.47
N THR A 282 28.46 20.28 -9.15
CA THR A 282 27.24 19.71 -9.71
C THR A 282 26.06 19.97 -8.77
N LEU A 283 25.10 20.78 -9.24
CA LEU A 283 23.86 21.04 -8.51
C LEU A 283 22.79 20.01 -8.94
N GLU A 284 22.26 19.28 -7.98
CA GLU A 284 21.13 18.38 -8.16
C GLU A 284 19.89 18.95 -7.49
N THR A 285 18.73 18.82 -8.12
CA THR A 285 17.44 19.13 -7.50
C THR A 285 16.60 17.86 -7.50
N TRP A 286 16.22 17.40 -6.31
CA TRP A 286 15.43 16.20 -6.08
C TRP A 286 14.04 16.56 -5.57
N ARG A 287 12.99 16.06 -6.22
CA ARG A 287 11.59 16.27 -5.83
C ARG A 287 10.99 14.98 -5.27
N PHE A 288 10.32 15.10 -4.11
CA PHE A 288 9.65 14.00 -3.38
C PHE A 288 8.12 14.16 -3.35
N SER A 289 7.63 15.39 -3.54
CA SER A 289 6.22 15.75 -3.71
C SER A 289 6.18 17.17 -4.29
N ASP A 290 4.99 17.68 -4.61
CA ASP A 290 4.85 19.05 -5.11
C ASP A 290 5.35 20.09 -4.10
N ASN A 291 5.29 19.76 -2.81
CA ASN A 291 5.64 20.65 -1.71
C ASN A 291 6.97 20.31 -1.05
N ARG A 292 7.75 19.34 -1.55
CA ARG A 292 8.96 18.87 -0.87
C ARG A 292 10.09 18.58 -1.86
N TYR A 293 11.16 19.36 -1.76
CA TYR A 293 12.36 19.13 -2.55
C TYR A 293 13.65 19.52 -1.82
N VAL A 294 14.78 19.00 -2.30
CA VAL A 294 16.12 19.35 -1.84
C VAL A 294 17.00 19.73 -3.02
N GLU A 295 17.94 20.64 -2.77
CA GLU A 295 19.06 20.94 -3.65
C GLU A 295 20.33 20.39 -3.01
N LEU A 296 21.11 19.64 -3.81
CA LEU A 296 22.39 19.11 -3.38
C LEU A 296 23.48 19.69 -4.26
N LEU A 297 24.59 20.13 -3.64
CA LEU A 297 25.80 20.51 -4.33
C LEU A 297 26.86 19.42 -4.06
N ASP A 298 27.39 18.82 -5.13
CA ASP A 298 28.34 17.70 -5.07
C ASP A 298 27.90 16.59 -4.10
N GLY A 299 26.59 16.30 -4.11
CA GLY A 299 25.98 15.22 -3.33
C GLY A 299 25.76 15.52 -1.85
N LYS A 300 25.92 16.76 -1.41
CA LYS A 300 25.55 17.22 -0.07
C LYS A 300 24.39 18.21 -0.14
N VAL A 301 23.44 18.08 0.76
CA VAL A 301 22.28 18.97 0.85
C VAL A 301 22.75 20.40 1.11
N LEU A 302 22.44 21.27 0.18
CA LEU A 302 22.65 22.72 0.25
C LEU A 302 21.41 23.42 0.78
N ASN A 303 20.22 23.00 0.33
CA ASN A 303 18.94 23.64 0.65
C ASN A 303 17.82 22.60 0.73
N VAL A 304 16.90 22.82 1.66
CA VAL A 304 15.70 21.98 1.86
C VAL A 304 14.48 22.89 1.83
N ARG A 305 13.47 22.52 1.06
CA ARG A 305 12.18 23.23 1.04
C ARG A 305 11.02 22.26 1.25
N VAL A 306 10.21 22.59 2.24
CA VAL A 306 8.94 21.95 2.59
C VAL A 306 7.91 23.07 2.72
N TYR A 307 6.85 23.05 1.89
CA TYR A 307 5.79 24.02 1.85
C TYR A 307 4.53 23.54 2.56
#